data_a1d4d30538f36cc1499f3240402c3520
#
_entry.id   a1d4d30538f36cc1499f3240402c3520
#
_cell.length_a   1.000
_cell.length_b   1.000
_cell.length_c   1.000
_cell.angle_alpha   90.00
_cell.angle_beta   90.00
_cell.angle_gamma   90.00
#
_symmetry.space_group_name_H-M   'P 1'
#
loop_
_entity.id
_entity.type
_entity.pdbx_description
1 polymer ?
#
loop_
_entity_poly.entity_id
_entity_poly.type
_entity_poly.pdbx_seq_one_letter_code
_entity_poly.pdbx_strand_id
1 'polypeptide(L)'
;MQWPFGPYETVMAAILLATLPLQRLLTRDEPEMRVQLGDLVQEIRDKGYKWHISIYVVMYAFKAFIDQHNEAIKPRVGGFTHLVQGLEGDAVLWVQETFRNGLLTDLLSFHYLFVYLFLIWFSPMYYILSKDEVMADKAVLNYFVIYLLAVPFYLFFNVEVTSSFIPEMDALMYHESWYLFFFTEVDPLDNGYPSLHVGIPISLLIINRLHVRQNGVDIGDWRHREFDLFVAVNVPIYLFSIQYLGIHWISDVIPGVLLAIACAMFTHKIQPKLRVFRDEGWASLVPKRAAFSASAISIVGALALLLVIVDGPGTDEDAATMRLGPGDVNLDVVEVHSLWHPAEIEVRNVGSEPLDVLVIHRDLVEQHAIGGRIVWSGLPEQGVHAIGPGDKIVEEVDTPTVWDGHYVLVSHQGDSGEGEARVTIKYVDEDLLWSAVLCSIPCFGIVGWLMSEYIPHRTK
;
A
#
# COMPACT_ATOMS: atom_id res chain seq x y z
N MET A 1 19.80 16.98 20.94
CA MET A 1 19.04 15.76 21.32
C MET A 1 18.29 15.36 20.07
N GLN A 2 18.71 14.31 19.39
CA GLN A 2 17.95 13.81 18.23
C GLN A 2 16.66 13.17 18.77
N TRP A 3 15.54 13.53 18.18
CA TRP A 3 14.24 12.96 18.52
C TRP A 3 14.26 11.47 18.18
N PRO A 4 13.92 10.55 19.10
CA PRO A 4 14.12 9.11 18.90
C PRO A 4 13.09 8.46 17.96
N PHE A 5 12.11 9.22 17.48
CA PHE A 5 11.03 8.75 16.62
C PHE A 5 11.11 9.42 15.25
N GLY A 6 10.76 8.68 14.20
CA GLY A 6 10.58 9.23 12.87
C GLY A 6 9.38 10.18 12.78
N PRO A 7 9.21 10.87 11.64
CA PRO A 7 8.07 11.77 11.43
C PRO A 7 6.72 11.06 11.55
N TYR A 8 6.62 9.83 11.02
CA TYR A 8 5.40 9.02 11.06
C TYR A 8 4.99 8.67 12.50
N GLU A 9 5.90 8.14 13.31
CA GLU A 9 5.64 7.80 14.70
C GLU A 9 5.26 9.01 15.53
N THR A 10 5.86 10.17 15.22
CA THR A 10 5.53 11.44 15.88
C THR A 10 4.09 11.86 15.57
N VAL A 11 3.68 11.79 14.31
CA VAL A 11 2.31 12.10 13.88
C VAL A 11 1.32 11.13 14.49
N MET A 12 1.61 9.84 14.48
CA MET A 12 0.76 8.82 15.09
C MET A 12 0.59 9.05 16.60
N ALA A 13 1.67 9.36 17.31
CA ALA A 13 1.62 9.71 18.73
C ALA A 13 0.75 10.97 18.96
N ALA A 14 0.87 12.00 18.13
CA ALA A 14 0.05 13.21 18.22
C ALA A 14 -1.44 12.89 17.98
N ILE A 15 -1.78 12.07 17.01
CA ILE A 15 -3.15 11.60 16.73
C ILE A 15 -3.72 10.85 17.93
N LEU A 16 -2.95 9.90 18.48
CA LEU A 16 -3.38 9.13 19.65
C LEU A 16 -3.63 10.04 20.87
N LEU A 17 -2.73 11.00 21.12
CA LEU A 17 -2.88 11.96 22.22
C LEU A 17 -4.09 12.90 22.00
N ALA A 18 -4.35 13.33 20.77
CA ALA A 18 -5.48 14.18 20.42
C ALA A 18 -6.83 13.43 20.47
N THR A 19 -6.83 12.10 20.35
CA THR A 19 -8.05 11.29 20.30
C THR A 19 -8.95 11.51 21.51
N LEU A 20 -8.41 11.47 22.71
CA LEU A 20 -9.22 11.59 23.93
C LEU A 20 -9.83 13.01 24.10
N PRO A 21 -9.09 14.11 24.01
CA PRO A 21 -9.67 15.45 24.13
C PRO A 21 -10.70 15.75 23.03
N LEU A 22 -10.47 15.29 21.80
CA LEU A 22 -11.41 15.49 20.70
C LEU A 22 -12.69 14.65 20.87
N GLN A 23 -12.56 13.39 21.31
CA GLN A 23 -13.73 12.58 21.65
C GLN A 23 -14.55 13.25 22.78
N ARG A 24 -13.89 13.79 23.80
CA ARG A 24 -14.57 14.54 24.88
C ARG A 24 -15.28 15.79 24.39
N LEU A 25 -14.69 16.48 23.42
CA LEU A 25 -15.29 17.66 22.80
C LEU A 25 -16.54 17.28 21.99
N LEU A 26 -16.45 16.27 21.13
CA LEU A 26 -17.55 15.80 20.28
C LEU A 26 -18.70 15.15 21.05
N THR A 27 -18.44 14.69 22.27
CA THR A 27 -19.45 14.08 23.15
C THR A 27 -19.76 14.95 24.37
N ARG A 28 -19.55 16.28 24.26
CA ARG A 28 -19.69 17.20 25.42
C ARG A 28 -21.08 17.18 26.02
N ASP A 29 -22.09 17.01 25.19
CA ASP A 29 -23.50 17.04 25.57
C ASP A 29 -24.03 15.67 26.05
N GLU A 30 -23.24 14.60 25.89
CA GLU A 30 -23.60 13.21 26.28
C GLU A 30 -22.49 12.52 27.09
N PRO A 31 -22.21 12.99 28.33
CA PRO A 31 -21.09 12.44 29.13
C PRO A 31 -21.23 10.97 29.50
N GLU A 32 -22.45 10.42 29.54
CA GLU A 32 -22.75 9.00 29.81
C GLU A 32 -22.23 8.05 28.72
N MET A 33 -22.03 8.55 27.49
CA MET A 33 -21.42 7.79 26.42
C MET A 33 -19.92 7.50 26.65
N ARG A 34 -19.27 8.26 27.52
CA ARG A 34 -17.82 8.23 27.67
C ARG A 34 -17.33 7.03 28.48
N VAL A 35 -16.33 6.34 27.98
CA VAL A 35 -15.55 5.40 28.77
C VAL A 35 -14.68 6.18 29.76
N GLN A 36 -14.67 5.77 31.01
CA GLN A 36 -13.73 6.32 32.00
C GLN A 36 -12.33 5.77 31.74
N LEU A 37 -11.31 6.61 31.87
CA LEU A 37 -9.93 6.19 31.57
C LEU A 37 -9.47 5.01 32.45
N GLY A 38 -9.93 4.95 33.70
CA GLY A 38 -9.64 3.83 34.60
C GLY A 38 -10.21 2.50 34.13
N ASP A 39 -11.30 2.53 33.37
CA ASP A 39 -12.02 1.34 32.92
C ASP A 39 -11.64 0.92 31.49
N LEU A 40 -10.80 1.72 30.80
CA LEU A 40 -10.49 1.52 29.38
C LEU A 40 -9.88 0.12 29.10
N VAL A 41 -8.96 -0.34 29.93
CA VAL A 41 -8.32 -1.66 29.76
C VAL A 41 -9.34 -2.78 29.97
N GLN A 42 -10.23 -2.62 30.92
CA GLN A 42 -11.30 -3.58 31.20
C GLN A 42 -12.30 -3.59 30.02
N GLU A 43 -12.71 -2.42 29.52
CA GLU A 43 -13.59 -2.29 28.34
C GLU A 43 -12.99 -2.98 27.11
N ILE A 44 -11.70 -2.76 26.83
CA ILE A 44 -10.99 -3.40 25.72
C ILE A 44 -11.02 -4.92 25.85
N ARG A 45 -10.85 -5.44 27.07
CA ARG A 45 -10.87 -6.88 27.32
C ARG A 45 -12.26 -7.48 27.22
N ASP A 46 -13.23 -6.88 27.89
CA ASP A 46 -14.58 -7.42 28.06
C ASP A 46 -15.38 -7.36 26.75
N LYS A 47 -15.14 -6.33 25.94
CA LYS A 47 -15.80 -6.15 24.65
C LYS A 47 -15.09 -6.82 23.47
N GLY A 48 -13.95 -7.44 23.71
CA GLY A 48 -13.20 -8.18 22.70
C GLY A 48 -12.52 -7.32 21.65
N TYR A 49 -12.19 -6.04 21.96
CA TYR A 49 -11.50 -5.12 21.03
C TYR A 49 -10.10 -5.58 20.62
N LYS A 50 -9.58 -6.66 21.21
CA LYS A 50 -8.37 -7.35 20.72
C LYS A 50 -8.46 -7.75 19.25
N TRP A 51 -9.65 -8.07 18.75
CA TRP A 51 -9.85 -8.38 17.33
C TRP A 51 -9.63 -7.18 16.43
N HIS A 52 -9.99 -5.97 16.87
CA HIS A 52 -9.73 -4.73 16.13
C HIS A 52 -8.23 -4.49 15.98
N ILE A 53 -7.48 -4.65 17.07
CA ILE A 53 -6.02 -4.55 17.06
C ILE A 53 -5.43 -5.59 16.09
N SER A 54 -5.90 -6.85 16.16
CA SER A 54 -5.43 -7.92 15.26
C SER A 54 -5.69 -7.60 13.79
N ILE A 55 -6.85 -7.03 13.45
CA ILE A 55 -7.17 -6.61 12.07
C ILE A 55 -6.18 -5.51 11.59
N TYR A 56 -5.87 -4.53 12.43
CA TYR A 56 -4.89 -3.50 12.08
C TYR A 56 -3.49 -4.06 11.88
N VAL A 57 -3.05 -4.99 12.73
CA VAL A 57 -1.76 -5.67 12.58
C VAL A 57 -1.70 -6.46 11.26
N VAL A 58 -2.77 -7.21 10.94
CA VAL A 58 -2.86 -7.96 9.69
C VAL A 58 -2.88 -7.01 8.48
N MET A 59 -3.63 -5.92 8.56
CA MET A 59 -3.68 -4.92 7.49
C MET A 59 -2.31 -4.26 7.26
N TYR A 60 -1.61 -3.92 8.34
CA TYR A 60 -0.27 -3.35 8.25
C TYR A 60 0.74 -4.33 7.65
N ALA A 61 0.73 -5.58 8.12
CA ALA A 61 1.60 -6.62 7.58
C ALA A 61 1.30 -6.92 6.10
N PHE A 62 0.02 -6.93 5.73
CA PHE A 62 -0.41 -7.10 4.34
C PHE A 62 0.05 -5.93 3.46
N LYS A 63 -0.13 -4.68 3.94
CA LYS A 63 0.36 -3.50 3.22
C LYS A 63 1.88 -3.56 3.03
N ALA A 64 2.64 -3.82 4.09
CA ALA A 64 4.09 -3.91 4.02
C ALA A 64 4.55 -5.00 3.03
N PHE A 65 3.87 -6.15 3.03
CA PHE A 65 4.13 -7.22 2.06
C PHE A 65 3.87 -6.77 0.62
N ILE A 66 2.75 -6.09 0.36
CA ILE A 66 2.42 -5.61 -0.99
C ILE A 66 3.38 -4.51 -1.44
N ASP A 67 3.72 -3.57 -0.56
CA ASP A 67 4.63 -2.47 -0.90
C ASP A 67 6.02 -2.98 -1.34
N GLN A 68 6.50 -4.07 -0.75
CA GLN A 68 7.76 -4.71 -1.14
C GLN A 68 7.73 -5.29 -2.57
N HIS A 69 6.55 -5.68 -3.07
CA HIS A 69 6.39 -6.31 -4.38
C HIS A 69 5.90 -5.32 -5.46
N ASN A 70 5.55 -4.09 -5.08
CA ASN A 70 5.01 -3.10 -5.99
C ASN A 70 5.94 -2.84 -7.18
N GLU A 71 7.23 -2.65 -6.92
CA GLU A 71 8.20 -2.27 -7.94
C GLU A 71 8.48 -3.40 -8.95
N ALA A 72 8.37 -4.64 -8.52
CA ALA A 72 8.53 -5.79 -9.41
C ALA A 72 7.30 -6.02 -10.31
N ILE A 73 6.10 -5.73 -9.82
CA ILE A 73 4.84 -6.04 -10.50
C ILE A 73 4.42 -4.92 -11.47
N LYS A 74 4.47 -3.68 -11.03
CA LYS A 74 3.93 -2.54 -11.77
C LYS A 74 4.56 -2.31 -13.15
N PRO A 75 5.89 -2.38 -13.34
CA PRO A 75 6.50 -2.22 -14.66
C PRO A 75 6.04 -3.25 -15.69
N ARG A 76 5.67 -4.46 -15.24
CA ARG A 76 5.25 -5.56 -16.10
C ARG A 76 3.80 -5.47 -16.53
N VAL A 77 2.95 -4.97 -15.63
CA VAL A 77 1.55 -4.71 -15.96
C VAL A 77 1.42 -3.50 -16.88
N GLY A 78 2.36 -2.56 -16.80
CA GLY A 78 2.33 -1.29 -17.51
C GLY A 78 1.47 -0.24 -16.83
N GLY A 79 1.69 1.04 -17.19
CA GLY A 79 0.97 2.19 -16.65
C GLY A 79 -0.30 2.50 -17.45
N PHE A 80 -1.38 2.84 -16.75
CA PHE A 80 -2.65 3.25 -17.34
C PHE A 80 -2.87 4.76 -17.31
N THR A 81 -1.86 5.54 -16.92
CA THR A 81 -1.93 7.00 -16.79
C THR A 81 -2.34 7.70 -18.07
N HIS A 82 -1.82 7.25 -19.23
CA HIS A 82 -2.23 7.80 -20.55
C HIS A 82 -3.71 7.60 -20.86
N LEU A 83 -4.29 6.48 -20.41
CA LEU A 83 -5.73 6.23 -20.58
C LEU A 83 -6.55 7.23 -19.76
N VAL A 84 -6.15 7.47 -18.52
CA VAL A 84 -6.81 8.41 -17.60
C VAL A 84 -6.67 9.84 -18.13
N GLN A 85 -5.47 10.27 -18.51
CA GLN A 85 -5.25 11.57 -19.14
C GLN A 85 -6.06 11.73 -20.42
N GLY A 86 -6.17 10.70 -21.24
CA GLY A 86 -6.98 10.74 -22.48
C GLY A 86 -8.47 10.97 -22.22
N LEU A 87 -8.97 10.65 -21.03
CA LEU A 87 -10.37 10.88 -20.66
C LEU A 87 -10.63 12.31 -20.17
N GLU A 88 -9.70 12.91 -19.43
CA GLU A 88 -9.93 14.22 -18.78
C GLU A 88 -9.00 15.34 -19.24
N GLY A 89 -7.95 15.02 -20.01
CA GLY A 89 -6.94 16.00 -20.44
C GLY A 89 -6.23 16.63 -19.24
N ASP A 90 -5.96 17.93 -19.34
CA ASP A 90 -5.26 18.70 -18.31
C ASP A 90 -6.22 19.51 -17.39
N ALA A 91 -7.46 19.02 -17.22
CA ALA A 91 -8.47 19.72 -16.41
C ALA A 91 -8.03 19.98 -14.96
N VAL A 92 -7.22 19.07 -14.40
CA VAL A 92 -6.64 19.19 -13.06
C VAL A 92 -5.65 20.36 -12.97
N LEU A 93 -4.86 20.60 -14.02
CA LEU A 93 -3.92 21.72 -14.10
C LEU A 93 -4.64 23.07 -13.94
N TRP A 94 -5.80 23.22 -14.59
CA TRP A 94 -6.62 24.43 -14.43
C TRP A 94 -7.02 24.69 -12.97
N VAL A 95 -7.30 23.66 -12.18
CA VAL A 95 -7.62 23.81 -10.74
C VAL A 95 -6.40 24.36 -9.99
N GLN A 96 -5.23 23.79 -10.23
CA GLN A 96 -4.00 24.23 -9.58
C GLN A 96 -3.65 25.68 -9.93
N GLU A 97 -3.64 26.02 -11.23
CA GLU A 97 -3.31 27.37 -11.70
C GLU A 97 -4.28 28.43 -11.18
N THR A 98 -5.59 28.14 -11.18
CA THR A 98 -6.62 29.07 -10.76
C THR A 98 -6.54 29.42 -9.27
N PHE A 99 -6.23 28.46 -8.42
CA PHE A 99 -6.27 28.62 -6.97
C PHE A 99 -4.90 28.71 -6.31
N ARG A 100 -3.82 28.76 -7.05
CA ARG A 100 -2.45 28.73 -6.56
C ARG A 100 -2.19 29.81 -5.51
N ASN A 101 -1.95 29.38 -4.26
CA ASN A 101 -1.70 30.24 -3.13
C ASN A 101 -0.93 29.50 -2.03
N GLY A 102 0.20 30.06 -1.54
CA GLY A 102 1.08 29.38 -0.59
C GLY A 102 0.38 28.99 0.72
N LEU A 103 -0.42 29.88 1.33
CA LEU A 103 -1.16 29.55 2.56
C LEU A 103 -2.18 28.41 2.31
N LEU A 104 -2.85 28.44 1.16
CA LEU A 104 -3.79 27.40 0.78
C LEU A 104 -3.07 26.07 0.60
N THR A 105 -1.88 26.08 -0.02
CA THR A 105 -1.03 24.88 -0.20
C THR A 105 -0.68 24.26 1.15
N ASP A 106 -0.21 25.05 2.11
CA ASP A 106 0.15 24.57 3.43
C ASP A 106 -1.05 23.98 4.18
N LEU A 107 -2.19 24.67 4.15
CA LEU A 107 -3.41 24.19 4.79
C LEU A 107 -3.94 22.89 4.18
N LEU A 108 -3.93 22.79 2.86
CA LEU A 108 -4.43 21.61 2.16
C LEU A 108 -3.44 20.44 2.25
N SER A 109 -2.13 20.69 2.25
CA SER A 109 -1.12 19.65 2.48
C SER A 109 -1.25 19.07 3.90
N PHE A 110 -1.41 19.93 4.90
CA PHE A 110 -1.69 19.49 6.27
C PHE A 110 -2.99 18.68 6.34
N HIS A 111 -4.08 19.19 5.75
CA HIS A 111 -5.36 18.51 5.72
C HIS A 111 -5.25 17.12 5.05
N TYR A 112 -4.62 17.06 3.89
CA TYR A 112 -4.46 15.83 3.12
C TYR A 112 -3.75 14.74 3.92
N LEU A 113 -2.62 15.06 4.55
CA LEU A 113 -1.83 14.09 5.28
C LEU A 113 -2.41 13.77 6.66
N PHE A 114 -2.62 14.81 7.48
CA PHE A 114 -2.94 14.60 8.90
C PHE A 114 -4.40 14.28 9.14
N VAL A 115 -5.32 14.96 8.46
CA VAL A 115 -6.74 14.73 8.70
C VAL A 115 -7.17 13.37 8.12
N TYR A 116 -6.52 12.90 7.06
CA TYR A 116 -6.75 11.56 6.51
C TYR A 116 -6.33 10.47 7.49
N LEU A 117 -5.08 10.50 7.96
CA LEU A 117 -4.60 9.56 8.98
C LEU A 117 -5.41 9.67 10.27
N PHE A 118 -5.75 10.90 10.66
CA PHE A 118 -6.59 11.14 11.81
C PHE A 118 -7.96 10.43 11.66
N LEU A 119 -8.63 10.54 10.53
CA LEU A 119 -9.92 9.88 10.32
C LEU A 119 -9.81 8.36 10.44
N ILE A 120 -8.78 7.76 9.86
CA ILE A 120 -8.57 6.30 9.90
C ILE A 120 -8.38 5.80 11.33
N TRP A 121 -7.59 6.51 12.14
CA TRP A 121 -7.29 6.09 13.50
C TRP A 121 -8.31 6.59 14.52
N PHE A 122 -8.78 7.82 14.36
CA PHE A 122 -9.71 8.43 15.30
C PHE A 122 -11.09 7.77 15.27
N SER A 123 -11.63 7.43 14.09
CA SER A 123 -13.01 6.96 13.99
C SER A 123 -13.29 5.66 14.77
N PRO A 124 -12.50 4.57 14.68
CA PRO A 124 -12.75 3.41 15.52
C PRO A 124 -12.50 3.70 17.00
N MET A 125 -11.46 4.49 17.33
CA MET A 125 -11.19 4.88 18.71
C MET A 125 -12.32 5.73 19.28
N TYR A 126 -12.86 6.65 18.49
CA TYR A 126 -14.00 7.47 18.86
C TYR A 126 -15.22 6.60 19.24
N TYR A 127 -15.56 5.61 18.41
CA TYR A 127 -16.68 4.72 18.71
C TYR A 127 -16.42 3.82 19.92
N ILE A 128 -15.19 3.31 20.10
CA ILE A 128 -14.79 2.55 21.28
C ILE A 128 -14.94 3.41 22.54
N LEU A 129 -14.37 4.62 22.54
CA LEU A 129 -14.43 5.54 23.67
C LEU A 129 -15.85 6.09 23.94
N SER A 130 -16.73 5.99 22.94
CA SER A 130 -18.15 6.36 23.03
C SER A 130 -19.07 5.17 23.28
N LYS A 131 -18.53 4.01 23.67
CA LYS A 131 -19.28 2.77 23.99
C LYS A 131 -20.19 2.30 22.87
N ASP A 132 -19.80 2.50 21.61
CA ASP A 132 -20.53 2.01 20.45
C ASP A 132 -19.76 0.87 19.76
N GLU A 133 -19.92 -0.33 20.28
CA GLU A 133 -19.25 -1.53 19.77
C GLU A 133 -19.61 -1.84 18.31
N VAL A 134 -20.87 -1.59 17.92
CA VAL A 134 -21.35 -1.91 16.58
C VAL A 134 -20.69 -1.00 15.55
N MET A 135 -20.60 0.29 15.87
CA MET A 135 -19.95 1.24 14.98
C MET A 135 -18.43 1.07 14.98
N ALA A 136 -17.82 0.73 16.13
CA ALA A 136 -16.39 0.39 16.19
C ALA A 136 -16.07 -0.82 15.29
N ASP A 137 -16.84 -1.92 15.40
CA ASP A 137 -16.69 -3.10 14.53
C ASP A 137 -16.83 -2.71 13.05
N LYS A 138 -17.84 -1.92 12.69
CA LYS A 138 -18.09 -1.51 11.31
C LYS A 138 -16.95 -0.63 10.77
N ALA A 139 -16.46 0.32 11.56
CA ALA A 139 -15.39 1.22 11.12
C ALA A 139 -14.09 0.45 10.82
N VAL A 140 -13.65 -0.41 11.74
CA VAL A 140 -12.44 -1.22 11.57
C VAL A 140 -12.57 -2.17 10.39
N LEU A 141 -13.69 -2.88 10.30
CA LEU A 141 -13.94 -3.83 9.20
C LEU A 141 -13.99 -3.11 7.85
N ASN A 142 -14.61 -1.93 7.79
CA ASN A 142 -14.69 -1.16 6.56
C ASN A 142 -13.31 -0.73 6.06
N TYR A 143 -12.44 -0.28 6.95
CA TYR A 143 -11.08 0.10 6.56
C TYR A 143 -10.27 -1.09 6.07
N PHE A 144 -10.39 -2.23 6.74
CA PHE A 144 -9.78 -3.46 6.27
C PHE A 144 -10.26 -3.84 4.87
N VAL A 145 -11.58 -3.84 4.64
CA VAL A 145 -12.18 -4.24 3.35
C VAL A 145 -11.82 -3.27 2.24
N ILE A 146 -11.88 -1.96 2.49
CA ILE A 146 -11.59 -0.96 1.45
C ILE A 146 -10.11 -1.00 1.04
N TYR A 147 -9.20 -1.16 1.99
CA TYR A 147 -7.78 -1.35 1.70
C TYR A 147 -7.54 -2.62 0.90
N LEU A 148 -8.12 -3.75 1.36
CA LEU A 148 -7.97 -5.03 0.70
C LEU A 148 -8.43 -4.98 -0.76
N LEU A 149 -9.56 -4.30 -1.04
CA LEU A 149 -10.11 -4.19 -2.39
C LEU A 149 -9.42 -3.11 -3.25
N ALA A 150 -8.72 -2.16 -2.65
CA ALA A 150 -7.95 -1.15 -3.39
C ALA A 150 -6.62 -1.71 -3.92
N VAL A 151 -5.98 -2.59 -3.17
CA VAL A 151 -4.66 -3.16 -3.52
C VAL A 151 -4.59 -3.74 -4.94
N PRO A 152 -5.54 -4.55 -5.43
CA PRO A 152 -5.50 -5.03 -6.81
C PRO A 152 -5.49 -3.91 -7.86
N PHE A 153 -6.15 -2.80 -7.58
CA PHE A 153 -6.11 -1.65 -8.50
C PHE A 153 -4.72 -1.01 -8.50
N TYR A 154 -4.11 -0.84 -7.35
CA TYR A 154 -2.76 -0.29 -7.24
C TYR A 154 -1.70 -1.14 -7.93
N LEU A 155 -1.86 -2.46 -7.92
CA LEU A 155 -0.93 -3.39 -8.56
C LEU A 155 -1.18 -3.55 -10.06
N PHE A 156 -2.45 -3.68 -10.47
CA PHE A 156 -2.84 -4.08 -11.83
C PHE A 156 -3.49 -2.98 -12.66
N PHE A 157 -3.76 -1.84 -12.08
CA PHE A 157 -4.24 -0.64 -12.76
C PHE A 157 -3.52 0.59 -12.18
N ASN A 158 -2.20 0.57 -12.27
CA ASN A 158 -1.39 1.64 -11.72
C ASN A 158 -1.54 2.92 -12.56
N VAL A 159 -1.73 4.03 -11.85
CA VAL A 159 -1.89 5.36 -12.41
C VAL A 159 -1.03 6.31 -11.60
N GLU A 160 -0.11 6.99 -12.27
CA GLU A 160 0.76 7.96 -11.64
C GLU A 160 -0.04 9.18 -11.14
N VAL A 161 0.47 9.81 -10.09
CA VAL A 161 -0.07 11.09 -9.63
C VAL A 161 0.06 12.16 -10.72
N THR A 162 -0.88 13.10 -10.76
CA THR A 162 -0.97 14.10 -11.83
C THR A 162 0.29 14.94 -11.96
N SER A 163 0.93 15.30 -10.85
CA SER A 163 2.18 16.09 -10.84
C SER A 163 3.43 15.33 -11.33
N SER A 164 3.39 14.01 -11.38
CA SER A 164 4.48 13.21 -11.96
C SER A 164 4.31 13.04 -13.46
N PHE A 165 3.08 13.19 -13.98
CA PHE A 165 2.75 12.90 -15.37
C PHE A 165 2.53 14.14 -16.23
N ILE A 166 1.92 15.19 -15.70
CA ILE A 166 1.68 16.46 -16.42
C ILE A 166 2.88 17.39 -16.17
N PRO A 167 3.71 17.69 -17.19
CA PRO A 167 4.96 18.44 -17.00
C PRO A 167 4.77 19.85 -16.42
N GLU A 168 3.63 20.50 -16.71
CA GLU A 168 3.30 21.84 -16.26
C GLU A 168 2.71 21.86 -14.85
N MET A 169 2.39 20.70 -14.26
CA MET A 169 1.79 20.60 -12.96
C MET A 169 2.83 20.51 -11.83
N ASP A 170 2.75 21.42 -10.90
CA ASP A 170 3.65 21.41 -9.76
C ASP A 170 3.22 20.38 -8.69
N ALA A 171 4.18 19.65 -8.15
CA ALA A 171 3.99 18.75 -7.02
C ALA A 171 3.91 19.58 -5.71
N LEU A 172 2.81 20.30 -5.52
CA LEU A 172 2.69 21.30 -4.44
C LEU A 172 2.87 20.71 -3.04
N MET A 173 2.49 19.46 -2.82
CA MET A 173 2.65 18.80 -1.53
C MET A 173 4.11 18.41 -1.23
N TYR A 174 4.95 18.29 -2.24
CA TYR A 174 6.33 17.82 -2.12
C TYR A 174 7.35 18.93 -1.98
N HIS A 175 6.92 20.17 -1.74
CA HIS A 175 7.78 21.35 -1.64
C HIS A 175 8.75 21.30 -0.48
N GLU A 176 8.32 20.78 0.65
CA GLU A 176 9.13 20.73 1.85
C GLU A 176 9.68 19.31 2.03
N SER A 177 10.97 19.23 2.33
CA SER A 177 11.67 17.96 2.58
C SER A 177 10.95 17.07 3.63
N TRP A 178 10.21 17.69 4.54
CA TRP A 178 9.47 17.00 5.59
C TRP A 178 8.22 16.27 5.07
N TYR A 179 7.43 16.91 4.20
CA TYR A 179 6.26 16.30 3.56
C TYR A 179 6.69 15.21 2.59
N LEU A 180 7.74 15.46 1.81
CA LEU A 180 8.31 14.49 0.88
C LEU A 180 8.75 13.23 1.61
N PHE A 181 9.52 13.38 2.68
CA PHE A 181 10.01 12.24 3.47
C PHE A 181 8.86 11.43 4.09
N PHE A 182 7.85 12.10 4.63
CA PHE A 182 6.69 11.43 5.22
C PHE A 182 5.86 10.69 4.16
N PHE A 183 5.69 11.28 2.99
CA PHE A 183 4.79 10.75 1.97
C PHE A 183 5.40 9.61 1.18
N THR A 184 6.64 9.73 0.74
CA THR A 184 7.31 8.69 -0.07
C THR A 184 7.56 7.39 0.68
N GLU A 185 7.68 7.45 2.02
CA GLU A 185 7.74 6.24 2.84
C GLU A 185 6.39 5.54 3.03
N VAL A 186 5.28 6.24 2.81
CA VAL A 186 3.95 5.75 3.19
C VAL A 186 3.06 5.49 1.99
N ASP A 187 3.24 6.21 0.87
CA ASP A 187 2.35 6.13 -0.30
C ASP A 187 3.13 6.31 -1.61
N PRO A 188 3.25 5.28 -2.45
CA PRO A 188 3.91 5.38 -3.75
C PRO A 188 3.21 6.36 -4.69
N LEU A 189 3.99 7.05 -5.54
CA LEU A 189 3.50 8.08 -6.47
C LEU A 189 2.66 7.54 -7.64
N ASP A 190 2.51 6.24 -7.75
CA ASP A 190 1.77 5.54 -8.80
C ASP A 190 0.52 4.80 -8.29
N ASN A 191 0.11 5.08 -7.06
CA ASN A 191 -1.14 4.61 -6.46
C ASN A 191 -2.30 5.62 -6.62
N GLY A 192 -2.36 6.34 -7.76
CA GLY A 192 -3.38 7.38 -7.99
C GLY A 192 -4.81 6.86 -8.05
N TYR A 193 -5.05 5.59 -8.39
CA TYR A 193 -6.37 5.06 -8.72
C TYR A 193 -6.70 3.75 -8.01
N PRO A 194 -7.83 3.61 -7.28
CA PRO A 194 -8.85 4.63 -6.93
C PRO A 194 -8.43 5.52 -5.75
N SER A 195 -8.96 6.75 -5.66
CA SER A 195 -8.66 7.64 -4.55
C SER A 195 -9.28 7.17 -3.22
N LEU A 196 -8.43 6.73 -2.28
CA LEU A 196 -8.86 6.38 -0.92
C LEU A 196 -9.10 7.61 -0.04
N HIS A 197 -8.51 8.75 -0.36
CA HIS A 197 -8.78 10.02 0.34
C HIS A 197 -10.24 10.46 0.19
N VAL A 198 -10.88 10.06 -0.90
CA VAL A 198 -12.32 10.21 -1.12
C VAL A 198 -13.09 8.99 -0.63
N GLY A 199 -12.59 7.80 -0.93
CA GLY A 199 -13.26 6.54 -0.66
C GLY A 199 -13.50 6.30 0.83
N ILE A 200 -12.50 6.50 1.68
CA ILE A 200 -12.58 6.22 3.12
C ILE A 200 -13.62 7.09 3.83
N PRO A 201 -13.59 8.44 3.76
CA PRO A 201 -14.58 9.26 4.43
C PRO A 201 -15.99 9.04 3.89
N ILE A 202 -16.16 8.85 2.58
CA ILE A 202 -17.48 8.56 1.98
C ILE A 202 -18.01 7.20 2.47
N SER A 203 -17.18 6.17 2.54
CA SER A 203 -17.59 4.86 3.03
C SER A 203 -18.07 4.93 4.49
N LEU A 204 -17.39 5.70 5.33
CA LEU A 204 -17.79 5.92 6.71
C LEU A 204 -19.15 6.63 6.80
N LEU A 205 -19.36 7.67 5.99
CA LEU A 205 -20.67 8.36 5.91
C LEU A 205 -21.79 7.42 5.48
N ILE A 206 -21.54 6.56 4.49
CA ILE A 206 -22.54 5.58 4.03
C ILE A 206 -22.86 4.58 5.16
N ILE A 207 -21.86 4.06 5.87
CA ILE A 207 -22.07 3.17 7.01
C ILE A 207 -22.91 3.84 8.08
N ASN A 208 -22.64 5.11 8.39
CA ASN A 208 -23.44 5.88 9.35
C ASN A 208 -24.91 5.93 8.93
N ARG A 209 -25.21 6.26 7.65
CA ARG A 209 -26.59 6.29 7.12
C ARG A 209 -27.26 4.93 7.14
N LEU A 210 -26.53 3.88 6.76
CA LEU A 210 -27.08 2.52 6.82
C LEU A 210 -27.38 2.08 8.26
N HIS A 211 -26.51 2.46 9.21
CA HIS A 211 -26.69 2.13 10.63
C HIS A 211 -27.90 2.85 11.23
N VAL A 212 -28.02 4.17 11.09
CA VAL A 212 -29.14 4.93 11.64
C VAL A 212 -30.46 4.52 11.01
N ARG A 213 -30.49 4.28 9.68
CA ARG A 213 -31.68 3.77 8.98
C ARG A 213 -32.10 2.40 9.49
N GLN A 214 -31.17 1.50 9.76
CA GLN A 214 -31.47 0.18 10.32
C GLN A 214 -32.09 0.27 11.71
N ASN A 215 -31.66 1.26 12.49
CA ASN A 215 -32.19 1.49 13.86
C ASN A 215 -33.40 2.40 13.92
N GLY A 216 -33.93 2.87 12.77
CA GLY A 216 -35.08 3.76 12.72
C GLY A 216 -34.83 5.15 13.31
N VAL A 217 -33.58 5.61 13.34
CA VAL A 217 -33.16 6.92 13.85
C VAL A 217 -32.89 7.86 12.68
N ASP A 218 -33.26 9.13 12.82
CA ASP A 218 -32.84 10.16 11.87
C ASP A 218 -31.38 10.54 12.13
N ILE A 219 -30.63 10.89 11.06
CA ILE A 219 -29.22 11.27 11.18
C ILE A 219 -29.04 12.54 12.03
N GLY A 220 -30.01 13.43 12.00
CA GLY A 220 -30.03 14.65 12.80
C GLY A 220 -30.17 14.42 14.30
N ASP A 221 -30.80 13.30 14.68
CA ASP A 221 -31.02 12.90 16.07
C ASP A 221 -30.02 11.84 16.54
N TRP A 222 -29.09 11.45 15.67
CA TRP A 222 -28.09 10.45 16.01
C TRP A 222 -27.04 10.97 16.97
N ARG A 223 -26.76 10.24 18.02
CA ARG A 223 -25.81 10.62 19.08
C ARG A 223 -24.38 10.91 18.57
N HIS A 224 -24.00 10.42 17.41
CA HIS A 224 -22.70 10.70 16.77
C HIS A 224 -22.79 11.73 15.64
N ARG A 225 -23.85 12.53 15.60
CA ARG A 225 -24.09 13.55 14.56
C ARG A 225 -22.92 14.50 14.38
N GLU A 226 -22.33 14.97 15.48
CA GLU A 226 -21.22 15.95 15.41
C GLU A 226 -19.98 15.35 14.72
N PHE A 227 -19.69 14.08 15.02
CA PHE A 227 -18.62 13.36 14.32
C PHE A 227 -18.97 13.09 12.85
N ASP A 228 -20.17 12.70 12.55
CA ASP A 228 -20.65 12.53 11.19
C ASP A 228 -20.57 13.81 10.36
N LEU A 229 -20.94 14.95 10.94
CA LEU A 229 -20.81 16.26 10.32
C LEU A 229 -19.36 16.62 10.07
N PHE A 230 -18.47 16.35 11.03
CA PHE A 230 -17.03 16.52 10.85
C PHE A 230 -16.53 15.75 9.63
N VAL A 231 -16.88 14.46 9.49
CA VAL A 231 -16.49 13.66 8.32
C VAL A 231 -17.09 14.24 7.03
N ALA A 232 -18.38 14.64 7.06
CA ALA A 232 -19.07 15.18 5.89
C ALA A 232 -18.45 16.49 5.36
N VAL A 233 -17.99 17.35 6.25
CA VAL A 233 -17.32 18.60 5.88
C VAL A 233 -15.93 18.34 5.26
N ASN A 234 -15.24 17.29 5.69
CA ASN A 234 -13.93 16.96 5.15
C ASN A 234 -13.99 16.38 3.72
N VAL A 235 -15.11 15.77 3.29
CA VAL A 235 -15.22 15.22 1.94
C VAL A 235 -14.98 16.27 0.83
N PRO A 236 -15.69 17.40 0.79
CA PRO A 236 -15.42 18.42 -0.24
C PRO A 236 -14.02 19.04 -0.14
N ILE A 237 -13.43 19.09 1.05
CA ILE A 237 -12.05 19.56 1.20
C ILE A 237 -11.09 18.56 0.57
N TYR A 238 -11.27 17.26 0.78
CA TYR A 238 -10.48 16.22 0.09
C TYR A 238 -10.66 16.29 -1.42
N LEU A 239 -11.90 16.37 -1.92
CA LEU A 239 -12.17 16.47 -3.35
C LEU A 239 -11.44 17.63 -4.01
N PHE A 240 -11.29 18.74 -3.31
CA PHE A 240 -10.54 19.87 -3.81
C PHE A 240 -9.02 19.69 -3.63
N SER A 241 -8.58 19.26 -2.44
CA SER A 241 -7.15 19.16 -2.14
C SER A 241 -6.40 18.15 -2.99
N ILE A 242 -7.00 17.00 -3.28
CA ILE A 242 -6.36 15.94 -4.08
C ILE A 242 -6.04 16.39 -5.51
N GLN A 243 -6.87 17.25 -6.08
CA GLN A 243 -6.67 17.83 -7.41
C GLN A 243 -5.72 19.03 -7.38
N TYR A 244 -5.92 19.91 -6.42
CA TYR A 244 -5.10 21.12 -6.25
C TYR A 244 -3.62 20.79 -5.95
N LEU A 245 -3.35 19.78 -5.14
CA LEU A 245 -2.00 19.40 -4.73
C LEU A 245 -1.23 18.59 -5.79
N GLY A 246 -1.86 18.23 -6.89
CA GLY A 246 -1.19 17.47 -7.95
C GLY A 246 -1.09 15.96 -7.69
N ILE A 247 -2.05 15.40 -6.95
CA ILE A 247 -1.97 13.99 -6.53
C ILE A 247 -2.93 13.10 -7.31
N HIS A 248 -4.18 13.52 -7.46
CA HIS A 248 -5.19 12.67 -8.07
C HIS A 248 -5.82 13.29 -9.33
N TRP A 249 -6.26 12.44 -10.22
CA TRP A 249 -7.07 12.75 -11.38
C TRP A 249 -8.53 13.00 -10.96
N ILE A 250 -9.30 13.75 -11.74
CA ILE A 250 -10.73 13.96 -11.46
C ILE A 250 -11.47 12.62 -11.58
N SER A 251 -11.08 11.81 -12.56
CA SER A 251 -11.70 10.52 -12.87
C SER A 251 -11.52 9.47 -11.77
N ASP A 252 -10.47 9.55 -10.92
CA ASP A 252 -10.27 8.57 -9.82
C ASP A 252 -11.21 8.78 -8.64
N VAL A 253 -11.92 9.91 -8.59
CA VAL A 253 -13.00 10.13 -7.63
C VAL A 253 -14.13 9.13 -7.82
N ILE A 254 -14.52 8.84 -9.07
CA ILE A 254 -15.64 7.95 -9.38
C ILE A 254 -15.41 6.53 -8.84
N PRO A 255 -14.30 5.84 -9.18
CA PRO A 255 -14.02 4.51 -8.62
C PRO A 255 -13.79 4.55 -7.11
N GLY A 256 -13.24 5.62 -6.56
CA GLY A 256 -13.15 5.81 -5.10
C GLY A 256 -14.52 5.80 -4.43
N VAL A 257 -15.50 6.50 -5.01
CA VAL A 257 -16.90 6.50 -4.53
C VAL A 257 -17.57 5.13 -4.71
N LEU A 258 -17.39 4.48 -5.87
CA LEU A 258 -17.97 3.16 -6.13
C LEU A 258 -17.40 2.12 -5.17
N LEU A 259 -16.11 2.14 -4.92
CA LEU A 259 -15.44 1.30 -3.93
C LEU A 259 -15.98 1.56 -2.52
N ALA A 260 -16.16 2.82 -2.14
CA ALA A 260 -16.75 3.22 -0.87
C ALA A 260 -18.15 2.65 -0.68
N ILE A 261 -19.01 2.74 -1.69
CA ILE A 261 -20.38 2.19 -1.66
C ILE A 261 -20.33 0.67 -1.48
N ALA A 262 -19.53 -0.03 -2.29
CA ALA A 262 -19.41 -1.48 -2.23
C ALA A 262 -18.90 -1.96 -0.86
N CYS A 263 -17.83 -1.35 -0.35
CA CYS A 263 -17.24 -1.68 0.95
C CYS A 263 -18.20 -1.40 2.11
N ALA A 264 -18.86 -0.25 2.11
CA ALA A 264 -19.82 0.11 3.16
C ALA A 264 -21.02 -0.84 3.19
N MET A 265 -21.57 -1.19 2.04
CA MET A 265 -22.68 -2.14 1.93
C MET A 265 -22.27 -3.55 2.36
N PHE A 266 -21.09 -4.00 1.95
CA PHE A 266 -20.54 -5.28 2.38
C PHE A 266 -20.32 -5.30 3.90
N THR A 267 -19.64 -4.31 4.44
CA THR A 267 -19.37 -4.19 5.87
C THR A 267 -20.66 -4.19 6.68
N HIS A 268 -21.64 -3.40 6.26
CA HIS A 268 -22.92 -3.33 6.94
C HIS A 268 -23.65 -4.68 7.01
N LYS A 269 -23.57 -5.48 5.95
CA LYS A 269 -24.18 -6.82 5.87
C LYS A 269 -23.40 -7.90 6.63
N ILE A 270 -22.07 -7.85 6.58
CA ILE A 270 -21.23 -8.91 7.14
C ILE A 270 -20.97 -8.74 8.64
N GLN A 271 -20.90 -7.50 9.13
CA GLN A 271 -20.55 -7.21 10.53
C GLN A 271 -21.43 -7.96 11.54
N PRO A 272 -22.77 -8.01 11.41
CA PRO A 272 -23.59 -8.78 12.36
C PRO A 272 -23.26 -10.28 12.36
N LYS A 273 -22.93 -10.83 11.19
CA LYS A 273 -22.55 -12.25 11.05
C LYS A 273 -21.20 -12.53 11.70
N LEU A 274 -20.25 -11.60 11.56
CA LEU A 274 -18.95 -11.71 12.21
C LEU A 274 -19.05 -11.60 13.74
N ARG A 275 -20.00 -10.83 14.26
CA ARG A 275 -20.28 -10.84 15.72
C ARG A 275 -20.77 -12.19 16.19
N VAL A 276 -21.75 -12.76 15.50
CA VAL A 276 -22.25 -14.12 15.82
C VAL A 276 -21.10 -15.13 15.76
N PHE A 277 -20.25 -15.05 14.75
CA PHE A 277 -19.06 -15.89 14.65
C PHE A 277 -18.11 -15.72 15.82
N ARG A 278 -17.83 -14.48 16.22
CA ARG A 278 -16.98 -14.20 17.38
C ARG A 278 -17.51 -14.86 18.65
N ASP A 279 -18.83 -14.85 18.81
CA ASP A 279 -19.50 -15.31 20.02
C ASP A 279 -19.78 -16.83 20.00
N GLU A 280 -20.10 -17.42 18.83
CA GLU A 280 -20.52 -18.81 18.67
C GLU A 280 -19.51 -19.70 17.92
N GLY A 281 -18.44 -19.12 17.33
CA GLY A 281 -17.39 -19.83 16.63
C GLY A 281 -17.69 -20.18 15.15
N TRP A 282 -16.78 -20.89 14.52
CA TRP A 282 -16.77 -21.15 13.07
C TRP A 282 -18.04 -21.81 12.50
N ALA A 283 -18.72 -22.62 13.29
CA ALA A 283 -19.90 -23.33 12.84
C ALA A 283 -21.09 -22.40 12.50
N SER A 284 -21.13 -21.19 13.08
CA SER A 284 -22.19 -20.22 12.87
C SER A 284 -22.04 -19.38 11.61
N LEU A 285 -20.83 -19.28 11.08
CA LEU A 285 -20.50 -18.29 10.04
C LEU A 285 -20.96 -18.66 8.65
N VAL A 286 -20.99 -19.96 8.33
CA VAL A 286 -20.91 -20.31 6.92
C VAL A 286 -22.01 -21.30 6.55
N PRO A 287 -23.13 -20.80 5.99
CA PRO A 287 -23.94 -21.69 5.18
C PRO A 287 -22.99 -22.37 4.19
N LYS A 288 -22.95 -23.71 4.16
CA LYS A 288 -22.06 -24.49 3.28
C LYS A 288 -22.05 -24.00 1.82
N ARG A 289 -23.17 -23.40 1.37
CA ARG A 289 -23.29 -22.81 0.03
C ARG A 289 -22.52 -21.51 -0.15
N ALA A 290 -22.51 -20.62 0.84
CA ALA A 290 -21.75 -19.36 0.76
C ALA A 290 -20.24 -19.63 0.76
N ALA A 291 -19.77 -20.57 1.58
CA ALA A 291 -18.38 -21.03 1.55
C ALA A 291 -18.01 -21.62 0.21
N PHE A 292 -18.88 -22.48 -0.34
CA PHE A 292 -18.64 -23.09 -1.64
C PHE A 292 -18.58 -22.04 -2.75
N SER A 293 -19.54 -21.09 -2.79
CA SER A 293 -19.55 -20.03 -3.81
C SER A 293 -18.34 -19.11 -3.67
N ALA A 294 -17.98 -18.71 -2.45
CA ALA A 294 -16.79 -17.89 -2.20
C ALA A 294 -15.52 -18.61 -2.65
N SER A 295 -15.34 -19.87 -2.26
CA SER A 295 -14.19 -20.67 -2.65
C SER A 295 -14.14 -20.91 -4.16
N ALA A 296 -15.26 -21.25 -4.80
CA ALA A 296 -15.32 -21.49 -6.24
C ALA A 296 -14.96 -20.23 -7.04
N ILE A 297 -15.52 -19.08 -6.67
CA ILE A 297 -15.21 -17.81 -7.35
C ILE A 297 -13.78 -17.37 -7.08
N SER A 298 -13.24 -17.55 -5.85
CA SER A 298 -11.84 -17.29 -5.55
C SER A 298 -10.90 -18.12 -6.42
N ILE A 299 -11.17 -19.43 -6.54
CA ILE A 299 -10.35 -20.33 -7.37
C ILE A 299 -10.46 -19.94 -8.84
N VAL A 300 -11.66 -19.74 -9.36
CA VAL A 300 -11.86 -19.37 -10.78
C VAL A 300 -11.21 -18.01 -11.08
N GLY A 301 -11.36 -17.03 -10.18
CA GLY A 301 -10.75 -15.71 -10.35
C GLY A 301 -9.21 -15.78 -10.29
N ALA A 302 -8.66 -16.54 -9.34
CA ALA A 302 -7.23 -16.77 -9.28
C ALA A 302 -6.69 -17.45 -10.55
N LEU A 303 -7.37 -18.50 -11.03
CA LEU A 303 -7.01 -19.16 -12.29
C LEU A 303 -7.14 -18.24 -13.50
N ALA A 304 -8.16 -17.37 -13.53
CA ALA A 304 -8.34 -16.39 -14.63
C ALA A 304 -7.21 -15.36 -14.63
N LEU A 305 -6.82 -14.86 -13.46
CA LEU A 305 -5.65 -13.97 -13.34
C LEU A 305 -4.36 -14.66 -13.73
N LEU A 306 -4.17 -15.90 -13.29
CA LEU A 306 -3.04 -16.72 -13.72
C LEU A 306 -2.97 -16.85 -15.25
N LEU A 307 -4.08 -17.11 -15.91
CA LEU A 307 -4.14 -17.22 -17.37
C LEU A 307 -3.89 -15.88 -18.09
N VAL A 308 -4.22 -14.76 -17.47
CA VAL A 308 -3.97 -13.41 -18.03
C VAL A 308 -2.49 -12.99 -17.85
N ILE A 309 -1.88 -13.41 -16.74
CA ILE A 309 -0.53 -13.00 -16.38
C ILE A 309 0.52 -13.93 -16.98
N VAL A 310 0.15 -15.21 -17.22
CA VAL A 310 1.09 -16.27 -17.62
C VAL A 310 0.89 -16.63 -19.08
N ASP A 311 1.71 -16.02 -19.93
CA ASP A 311 2.13 -16.68 -21.18
C ASP A 311 3.21 -17.78 -20.90
N GLY A 312 3.16 -18.37 -19.70
CA GLY A 312 4.12 -19.30 -19.14
C GLY A 312 5.14 -18.60 -18.20
N PRO A 313 5.84 -19.33 -17.33
CA PRO A 313 6.95 -18.78 -16.57
C PRO A 313 8.07 -18.44 -17.58
N GLY A 314 7.98 -17.25 -18.17
CA GLY A 314 9.04 -16.70 -18.98
C GLY A 314 10.23 -16.42 -18.08
N THR A 315 11.43 -16.73 -18.54
CA THR A 315 12.62 -16.14 -17.98
C THR A 315 12.66 -14.70 -18.42
N ASP A 316 12.58 -13.79 -17.48
CA ASP A 316 12.85 -12.37 -17.73
C ASP A 316 14.34 -12.09 -17.66
N GLU A 317 14.78 -11.06 -18.35
CA GLU A 317 16.19 -10.67 -18.45
C GLU A 317 16.33 -9.18 -18.22
N ASP A 318 17.02 -8.82 -17.13
CA ASP A 318 17.46 -7.45 -16.89
C ASP A 318 18.93 -7.31 -17.27
N ALA A 319 19.28 -6.26 -18.04
CA ALA A 319 20.65 -6.04 -18.48
C ALA A 319 21.06 -4.59 -18.26
N ALA A 320 22.16 -4.41 -17.51
CA ALA A 320 22.80 -3.13 -17.28
C ALA A 320 24.24 -3.12 -17.85
N THR A 321 24.69 -1.94 -18.27
CA THR A 321 26.08 -1.75 -18.69
C THR A 321 26.78 -0.81 -17.73
N MET A 322 27.87 -1.27 -17.12
CA MET A 322 28.69 -0.50 -16.19
C MET A 322 29.95 -0.01 -16.87
N ARG A 323 30.28 1.26 -16.71
CA ARG A 323 31.57 1.84 -17.12
C ARG A 323 32.36 2.22 -15.88
N LEU A 324 33.64 1.85 -15.88
CA LEU A 324 34.52 2.00 -14.75
C LEU A 324 35.84 2.66 -15.17
N GLY A 325 36.22 3.73 -14.50
CA GLY A 325 37.55 4.28 -14.55
C GLY A 325 38.55 3.48 -13.69
N PRO A 326 39.84 3.77 -13.80
CA PRO A 326 40.86 3.13 -12.96
C PRO A 326 40.58 3.29 -11.47
N GLY A 327 40.57 2.20 -10.74
CA GLY A 327 40.26 2.17 -9.30
C GLY A 327 38.78 2.29 -8.92
N ASP A 328 37.87 2.37 -9.91
CA ASP A 328 36.46 2.44 -9.65
C ASP A 328 35.87 1.08 -9.27
N VAL A 329 34.88 1.12 -8.43
CA VAL A 329 33.99 0.00 -8.09
C VAL A 329 32.56 0.41 -8.39
N ASN A 330 31.86 -0.36 -9.19
CA ASN A 330 30.44 -0.16 -9.46
C ASN A 330 29.64 -1.37 -8.99
N LEU A 331 28.37 -1.17 -8.70
CA LEU A 331 27.49 -2.23 -8.22
C LEU A 331 26.17 -2.24 -9.00
N ASP A 332 25.62 -3.45 -9.15
CA ASP A 332 24.25 -3.68 -9.56
C ASP A 332 23.54 -4.51 -8.50
N VAL A 333 22.23 -4.36 -8.41
CA VAL A 333 21.43 -4.98 -7.36
C VAL A 333 20.60 -6.10 -7.97
N VAL A 334 20.67 -7.30 -7.40
CA VAL A 334 19.79 -8.40 -7.75
C VAL A 334 18.58 -8.32 -6.84
N GLU A 335 17.52 -7.65 -7.29
CA GLU A 335 16.27 -7.47 -6.55
C GLU A 335 15.18 -8.49 -6.92
N VAL A 336 15.58 -9.64 -7.46
CA VAL A 336 14.67 -10.68 -7.88
C VAL A 336 14.49 -11.70 -6.77
N HIS A 337 13.26 -12.08 -6.49
CA HIS A 337 12.92 -13.06 -5.46
C HIS A 337 12.16 -14.23 -6.08
N SER A 338 12.69 -15.44 -5.91
CA SER A 338 12.09 -16.66 -6.38
C SER A 338 12.24 -17.75 -5.33
N LEU A 339 11.13 -18.40 -4.97
CA LEU A 339 11.12 -19.49 -3.97
C LEU A 339 11.66 -20.81 -4.52
N TRP A 340 11.62 -20.99 -5.84
CA TRP A 340 11.87 -22.30 -6.46
C TRP A 340 12.94 -22.28 -7.54
N HIS A 341 13.33 -21.09 -8.03
CA HIS A 341 14.28 -20.96 -9.11
C HIS A 341 15.38 -19.97 -8.73
N PRO A 342 16.67 -20.37 -8.81
CA PRO A 342 17.76 -19.42 -8.62
C PRO A 342 17.78 -18.39 -9.74
N ALA A 343 18.28 -17.20 -9.44
CA ALA A 343 18.61 -16.20 -10.46
C ALA A 343 19.98 -16.51 -11.07
N GLU A 344 20.05 -16.48 -12.41
CA GLU A 344 21.31 -16.62 -13.16
C GLU A 344 21.88 -15.23 -13.43
N ILE A 345 23.08 -14.96 -12.95
CA ILE A 345 23.81 -13.70 -13.14
C ILE A 345 24.92 -13.94 -14.14
N GLU A 346 24.83 -13.37 -15.34
CA GLU A 346 25.92 -13.33 -16.30
C GLU A 346 26.62 -11.98 -16.25
N VAL A 347 27.91 -11.94 -15.95
CA VAL A 347 28.73 -10.72 -16.07
C VAL A 347 29.73 -10.94 -17.20
N ARG A 348 29.65 -10.09 -18.20
CA ARG A 348 30.56 -10.12 -19.37
C ARG A 348 31.40 -8.85 -19.42
N ASN A 349 32.70 -9.02 -19.53
CA ASN A 349 33.61 -7.91 -19.84
C ASN A 349 33.49 -7.55 -21.32
N VAL A 350 32.92 -6.40 -21.62
CA VAL A 350 32.78 -5.86 -22.98
C VAL A 350 33.79 -4.76 -23.29
N GLY A 351 34.63 -4.42 -22.29
CA GLY A 351 35.73 -3.44 -22.41
C GLY A 351 37.02 -4.07 -22.88
N SER A 352 38.09 -3.26 -22.83
CA SER A 352 39.46 -3.65 -23.22
C SER A 352 40.37 -4.01 -22.03
N GLU A 353 39.95 -3.71 -20.81
CA GLU A 353 40.72 -3.88 -19.61
C GLU A 353 40.18 -5.03 -18.75
N PRO A 354 41.05 -5.76 -18.01
CA PRO A 354 40.59 -6.80 -17.10
C PRO A 354 39.78 -6.22 -15.95
N LEU A 355 38.76 -6.95 -15.51
CA LEU A 355 37.86 -6.57 -14.43
C LEU A 355 37.80 -7.67 -13.37
N ASP A 356 37.66 -7.27 -12.11
CA ASP A 356 37.32 -8.16 -11.01
C ASP A 356 35.81 -8.10 -10.72
N VAL A 357 35.20 -9.24 -10.60
CA VAL A 357 33.74 -9.38 -10.36
C VAL A 357 33.51 -10.17 -9.07
N LEU A 358 32.59 -9.73 -8.25
CA LEU A 358 32.18 -10.40 -7.02
C LEU A 358 30.65 -10.35 -6.92
N VAL A 359 30.02 -11.52 -6.84
CA VAL A 359 28.59 -11.64 -6.48
C VAL A 359 28.52 -11.98 -5.00
N ILE A 360 27.82 -11.15 -4.22
CA ILE A 360 27.87 -11.23 -2.76
C ILE A 360 26.54 -10.86 -2.13
N HIS A 361 26.16 -11.53 -1.04
CA HIS A 361 24.96 -11.22 -0.29
C HIS A 361 25.01 -9.79 0.26
N ARG A 362 23.87 -9.09 0.17
CA ARG A 362 23.73 -7.68 0.55
C ARG A 362 24.24 -7.37 1.95
N ASP A 363 23.90 -8.18 2.93
CA ASP A 363 24.28 -7.96 4.33
C ASP A 363 25.81 -7.92 4.54
N LEU A 364 26.56 -8.69 3.73
CA LEU A 364 28.02 -8.69 3.81
C LEU A 364 28.62 -7.39 3.25
N VAL A 365 28.01 -6.82 2.23
CA VAL A 365 28.45 -5.53 1.66
C VAL A 365 28.15 -4.39 2.62
N GLU A 366 26.94 -4.39 3.19
CA GLU A 366 26.50 -3.34 4.13
C GLU A 366 27.38 -3.29 5.40
N GLN A 367 27.85 -4.44 5.87
CA GLN A 367 28.78 -4.52 7.02
C GLN A 367 30.15 -3.93 6.71
N HIS A 368 30.57 -3.90 5.45
CA HIS A 368 31.88 -3.42 5.01
C HIS A 368 31.82 -2.04 4.33
N ALA A 369 30.65 -1.42 4.24
CA ALA A 369 30.49 -0.08 3.70
C ALA A 369 30.97 0.98 4.70
N ILE A 370 31.97 1.77 4.33
CA ILE A 370 32.51 2.85 5.16
C ILE A 370 32.00 4.19 4.60
N GLY A 371 31.20 4.90 5.40
CA GLY A 371 30.68 6.23 5.01
C GLY A 371 29.82 6.21 3.74
N GLY A 372 29.08 5.11 3.48
CA GLY A 372 28.26 4.94 2.28
C GLY A 372 29.05 4.61 1.00
N ARG A 373 30.33 4.27 1.12
CA ARG A 373 31.16 3.83 0.00
C ARG A 373 31.64 2.40 0.23
N ILE A 374 31.56 1.59 -0.81
CA ILE A 374 32.10 0.24 -0.82
C ILE A 374 33.58 0.35 -1.15
N VAL A 375 34.43 -0.20 -0.27
CA VAL A 375 35.88 -0.25 -0.48
C VAL A 375 36.22 -1.70 -0.82
N TRP A 376 36.66 -1.93 -2.06
CA TRP A 376 37.00 -3.28 -2.58
C TRP A 376 37.93 -4.08 -1.68
N SER A 377 38.99 -3.44 -1.16
CA SER A 377 39.97 -4.09 -0.28
C SER A 377 39.41 -4.55 1.08
N GLY A 378 38.19 -4.15 1.43
CA GLY A 378 37.50 -4.60 2.64
C GLY A 378 36.57 -5.79 2.41
N LEU A 379 36.36 -6.18 1.16
CA LEU A 379 35.48 -7.29 0.80
C LEU A 379 36.21 -8.64 0.89
N PRO A 380 35.49 -9.76 1.05
CA PRO A 380 36.09 -11.08 1.04
C PRO A 380 36.81 -11.36 -0.29
N GLU A 381 38.05 -11.82 -0.26
CA GLU A 381 38.76 -12.26 -1.47
C GLU A 381 38.15 -13.56 -2.06
N GLN A 382 37.42 -14.29 -1.27
CA GLN A 382 36.80 -15.55 -1.66
C GLN A 382 35.57 -15.29 -2.52
N GLY A 383 35.53 -15.80 -3.75
CA GLY A 383 34.45 -15.56 -4.73
C GLY A 383 34.73 -14.44 -5.72
N VAL A 384 35.90 -13.78 -5.65
CA VAL A 384 36.32 -12.80 -6.68
C VAL A 384 36.75 -13.53 -7.94
N HIS A 385 36.16 -13.15 -9.07
CA HIS A 385 36.49 -13.68 -10.40
C HIS A 385 37.16 -12.57 -11.25
N ALA A 386 38.40 -12.81 -11.66
CA ALA A 386 39.05 -11.95 -12.63
C ALA A 386 38.62 -12.36 -14.05
N ILE A 387 38.08 -11.41 -14.81
CA ILE A 387 37.61 -11.61 -16.18
C ILE A 387 38.38 -10.72 -17.17
N GLY A 388 39.01 -11.36 -18.16
CA GLY A 388 39.68 -10.66 -19.26
C GLY A 388 38.70 -10.07 -20.27
N PRO A 389 39.20 -9.23 -21.21
CA PRO A 389 38.38 -8.70 -22.30
C PRO A 389 37.68 -9.81 -23.12
N GLY A 390 36.36 -9.73 -23.23
CA GLY A 390 35.52 -10.70 -23.92
C GLY A 390 35.11 -11.92 -23.09
N ASP A 391 35.69 -12.13 -21.92
CA ASP A 391 35.33 -13.22 -21.00
C ASP A 391 34.04 -12.91 -20.25
N LYS A 392 33.42 -13.98 -19.73
CA LYS A 392 32.22 -13.91 -18.90
C LYS A 392 32.28 -14.90 -17.75
N ILE A 393 31.57 -14.57 -16.69
CA ILE A 393 31.19 -15.49 -15.63
C ILE A 393 29.69 -15.66 -15.60
N VAL A 394 29.24 -16.80 -15.08
CA VAL A 394 27.82 -17.06 -14.81
C VAL A 394 27.76 -17.66 -13.40
N GLU A 395 26.97 -17.03 -12.56
CA GLU A 395 26.70 -17.50 -11.19
C GLU A 395 25.21 -17.64 -10.98
N GLU A 396 24.81 -18.64 -10.20
CA GLU A 396 23.43 -18.83 -9.74
C GLU A 396 23.35 -18.43 -8.28
N VAL A 397 22.34 -17.60 -7.95
CA VAL A 397 22.08 -17.14 -6.59
C VAL A 397 20.65 -17.48 -6.18
N ASP A 398 20.51 -18.03 -4.98
CA ASP A 398 19.20 -18.26 -4.37
C ASP A 398 18.71 -16.98 -3.69
N THR A 399 17.56 -16.50 -4.10
CA THR A 399 16.93 -15.28 -3.54
C THR A 399 15.49 -15.57 -3.08
N PRO A 400 15.30 -16.52 -2.13
CA PRO A 400 13.95 -16.98 -1.76
C PRO A 400 13.10 -15.93 -1.05
N THR A 401 13.71 -14.91 -0.47
CA THR A 401 13.01 -13.84 0.24
C THR A 401 13.59 -12.47 -0.09
N VAL A 402 12.83 -11.42 0.19
CA VAL A 402 13.28 -10.02 0.06
C VAL A 402 14.51 -9.69 0.92
N TRP A 403 14.87 -10.55 1.86
CA TRP A 403 16.05 -10.41 2.71
C TRP A 403 17.31 -11.01 2.07
N ASP A 404 17.16 -11.86 1.07
CA ASP A 404 18.25 -12.61 0.41
C ASP A 404 18.80 -11.87 -0.83
N GLY A 405 18.73 -10.55 -0.86
CA GLY A 405 19.26 -9.73 -1.96
C GLY A 405 20.76 -9.88 -2.13
N HIS A 406 21.21 -9.82 -3.38
CA HIS A 406 22.62 -9.90 -3.75
C HIS A 406 23.06 -8.65 -4.48
N TYR A 407 24.36 -8.31 -4.36
CA TYR A 407 25.01 -7.29 -5.15
C TYR A 407 25.98 -7.94 -6.13
N VAL A 408 25.99 -7.43 -7.35
CA VAL A 408 27.02 -7.69 -8.35
C VAL A 408 27.99 -6.52 -8.31
N LEU A 409 29.18 -6.75 -7.80
CA LEU A 409 30.24 -5.75 -7.72
C LEU A 409 31.21 -5.97 -8.86
N VAL A 410 31.51 -4.92 -9.60
CA VAL A 410 32.52 -4.92 -10.65
C VAL A 410 33.58 -3.87 -10.32
N SER A 411 34.84 -4.25 -10.37
CA SER A 411 35.96 -3.37 -10.07
C SER A 411 36.97 -3.37 -11.21
N HIS A 412 37.48 -2.18 -11.50
CA HIS A 412 38.61 -2.00 -12.39
C HIS A 412 39.85 -1.69 -11.57
N GLN A 413 40.70 -2.70 -11.38
CA GLN A 413 41.93 -2.58 -10.55
C GLN A 413 43.16 -2.07 -11.34
N GLY A 414 43.00 -1.79 -12.63
CA GLY A 414 44.07 -1.26 -13.47
C GLY A 414 44.42 0.21 -13.18
N ASP A 415 45.63 0.64 -13.55
CA ASP A 415 46.12 2.02 -13.37
C ASP A 415 45.74 2.94 -14.53
N SER A 416 45.17 2.40 -15.62
CA SER A 416 44.83 3.16 -16.84
C SER A 416 43.78 2.42 -17.67
N GLY A 417 43.10 3.14 -18.57
CA GLY A 417 42.07 2.59 -19.43
C GLY A 417 40.65 2.74 -18.86
N GLU A 418 39.67 2.35 -19.64
CA GLU A 418 38.28 2.27 -19.22
C GLU A 418 37.81 0.82 -19.25
N GLY A 419 37.28 0.38 -18.13
CA GLY A 419 36.58 -0.91 -18.01
C GLY A 419 35.12 -0.80 -18.41
N GLU A 420 34.57 -1.80 -19.07
CA GLU A 420 33.16 -1.86 -19.38
C GLU A 420 32.63 -3.29 -19.16
N ALA A 421 31.64 -3.45 -18.30
CA ALA A 421 31.00 -4.70 -18.01
C ALA A 421 29.51 -4.65 -18.37
N ARG A 422 29.01 -5.73 -18.96
CA ARG A 422 27.56 -5.95 -19.10
C ARG A 422 27.13 -6.99 -18.09
N VAL A 423 26.26 -6.59 -17.18
CA VAL A 423 25.60 -7.46 -16.21
C VAL A 423 24.23 -7.83 -16.76
N THR A 424 23.93 -9.11 -16.78
CA THR A 424 22.65 -9.64 -17.22
C THR A 424 22.11 -10.57 -16.14
N ILE A 425 20.95 -10.25 -15.60
CA ILE A 425 20.27 -11.05 -14.58
C ILE A 425 19.10 -11.74 -15.24
N LYS A 426 19.10 -13.07 -15.27
CA LYS A 426 17.98 -13.88 -15.77
C LYS A 426 17.29 -14.55 -14.61
N TYR A 427 15.98 -14.47 -14.58
CA TYR A 427 15.18 -14.99 -13.48
C TYR A 427 13.81 -15.46 -13.95
N VAL A 428 13.19 -16.32 -13.13
CA VAL A 428 11.79 -16.70 -13.30
C VAL A 428 10.97 -15.79 -12.39
N ASP A 429 10.02 -15.06 -12.99
CA ASP A 429 9.14 -14.17 -12.24
C ASP A 429 8.05 -14.94 -11.50
N GLU A 430 8.33 -15.26 -10.25
CA GLU A 430 7.35 -15.87 -9.35
C GLU A 430 6.53 -14.82 -8.59
N ASP A 431 7.01 -13.60 -8.45
CA ASP A 431 6.38 -12.57 -7.60
C ASP A 431 5.04 -12.13 -8.17
N LEU A 432 4.95 -11.97 -9.49
CA LEU A 432 3.70 -11.63 -10.16
C LEU A 432 2.63 -12.70 -9.93
N LEU A 433 3.02 -13.97 -10.02
CA LEU A 433 2.16 -15.12 -9.77
C LEU A 433 1.60 -15.10 -8.34
N TRP A 434 2.48 -14.99 -7.35
CA TRP A 434 2.11 -15.02 -5.94
C TRP A 434 1.27 -13.81 -5.55
N SER A 435 1.64 -12.64 -6.01
CA SER A 435 0.88 -11.42 -5.72
C SER A 435 -0.52 -11.46 -6.34
N ALA A 436 -0.65 -11.95 -7.57
CA ALA A 436 -1.95 -12.14 -8.21
C ALA A 436 -2.82 -13.14 -7.43
N VAL A 437 -2.27 -14.27 -7.00
CA VAL A 437 -2.99 -15.28 -6.22
C VAL A 437 -3.37 -14.72 -4.85
N LEU A 438 -2.44 -14.13 -4.11
CA LEU A 438 -2.68 -13.62 -2.77
C LEU A 438 -3.66 -12.45 -2.74
N CYS A 439 -3.60 -11.55 -3.72
CA CYS A 439 -4.54 -10.43 -3.82
C CYS A 439 -5.92 -10.85 -4.34
N SER A 440 -5.99 -11.86 -5.22
CA SER A 440 -7.25 -12.28 -5.82
C SER A 440 -8.13 -13.09 -4.88
N ILE A 441 -7.55 -13.95 -4.05
CA ILE A 441 -8.31 -14.85 -3.14
C ILE A 441 -9.27 -14.08 -2.24
N PRO A 442 -8.84 -13.05 -1.48
CA PRO A 442 -9.74 -12.29 -0.63
C PRO A 442 -10.80 -11.52 -1.43
N CYS A 443 -10.41 -10.92 -2.55
CA CYS A 443 -11.33 -10.13 -3.38
C CYS A 443 -12.43 -11.00 -3.99
N PHE A 444 -12.07 -12.12 -4.60
CA PHE A 444 -13.03 -13.06 -5.17
C PHE A 444 -13.85 -13.77 -4.09
N GLY A 445 -13.29 -14.00 -2.90
CA GLY A 445 -14.01 -14.50 -1.74
C GLY A 445 -15.13 -13.57 -1.31
N ILE A 446 -14.88 -12.26 -1.26
CA ILE A 446 -15.88 -11.23 -0.96
C ILE A 446 -16.97 -11.20 -2.04
N VAL A 447 -16.59 -11.20 -3.32
CA VAL A 447 -17.53 -11.24 -4.44
C VAL A 447 -18.38 -12.50 -4.38
N GLY A 448 -17.79 -13.67 -4.17
CA GLY A 448 -18.48 -14.94 -4.05
C GLY A 448 -19.48 -14.96 -2.88
N TRP A 449 -19.08 -14.38 -1.75
CA TRP A 449 -19.97 -14.23 -0.62
C TRP A 449 -21.19 -13.35 -0.97
N LEU A 450 -20.97 -12.18 -1.55
CA LEU A 450 -22.03 -11.27 -1.98
C LEU A 450 -22.98 -11.96 -2.97
N MET A 451 -22.44 -12.67 -3.96
CA MET A 451 -23.25 -13.40 -4.93
C MET A 451 -24.11 -14.50 -4.29
N SER A 452 -23.61 -15.18 -3.26
CA SER A 452 -24.36 -16.21 -2.54
C SER A 452 -25.64 -15.66 -1.86
N GLU A 453 -25.64 -14.38 -1.51
CA GLU A 453 -26.79 -13.71 -0.89
C GLU A 453 -27.90 -13.35 -1.92
N TYR A 454 -27.55 -13.21 -3.19
CA TYR A 454 -28.49 -12.86 -4.27
C TYR A 454 -29.02 -14.07 -5.05
N ILE A 455 -28.48 -15.27 -4.84
CA ILE A 455 -29.03 -16.48 -5.44
C ILE A 455 -30.31 -16.83 -4.72
N PRO A 456 -31.49 -16.80 -5.41
CA PRO A 456 -32.75 -17.06 -4.76
C PRO A 456 -32.75 -18.46 -4.14
N HIS A 457 -33.13 -18.55 -2.88
CA HIS A 457 -33.35 -19.81 -2.21
C HIS A 457 -34.49 -20.54 -2.94
N ARG A 458 -34.16 -21.54 -3.74
CA ARG A 458 -35.17 -22.51 -4.14
C ARG A 458 -35.61 -23.25 -2.86
N THR A 459 -36.69 -22.79 -2.25
CA THR A 459 -37.44 -23.55 -1.26
C THR A 459 -37.83 -24.88 -1.91
N LYS A 460 -37.31 -25.98 -1.37
CA LYS A 460 -37.83 -27.30 -1.64
C LYS A 460 -39.17 -27.50 -0.96
#